data_1757138a937e93dac31a423619ee691c
#
_entry.id   1757138a937e93dac31a423619ee691c
#
_cell.length_a   1.000
_cell.length_b   1.000
_cell.length_c   1.000
_cell.angle_alpha   90.00
_cell.angle_beta   90.00
_cell.angle_gamma   90.00
#
_symmetry.space_group_name_H-M   'P 1'
#
loop_
_entity.id
_entity.type
_entity.pdbx_description
1 polymer ?
#
loop_
_entity_poly.entity_id
_entity_poly.type
_entity_poly.pdbx_seq_one_letter_code
_entity_poly.pdbx_strand_id
1 'polypeptide(L)'
;MTVDVLVYEIGSTTTLVNAFDGIDTDSPRFIGQGQAPTSVLDGDVRIGLQAAMDDLAKNLNTDKIEYGIAFATSSAAGGLRMTVHGLVYDMTVKAARAAALGAGAIIKHATAGIMSDYDIEDVKAINPNLILLAGGTDYGERETAIENAKKIAASGLKVPVIYAGNIQNHHLIKEIFKDSGIPLYITENVYPKLDLLNIEPARKIIHAVFEEHIVKAAGMEHVRDMVNGNIIPTPGAVMESAQLLYGYIGDLAVIDIGGATTDVHSVTAGSDEIATIQTTPEPFAKRTVEGDLGMFVNAHNVIDLIGKDKLQKELGLDVDSVMTDYRPIPSTQEQFILTERLCLTAGITSVQRHAGALRYIYTPRGRQTIAEGKDLTKLKYLVATGGALTRLPHRKEIMRRIADCNESGMMLYPKPSVMNLLYDNDYIMASLGVLSKRYPEAALDLMKQSLGIQ
;
A
#
# COMPACT_ATOMS: atom_id res chain seq x y z
N MET A 1 -12.01 -31.73 2.06
CA MET A 1 -10.88 -31.44 1.13
C MET A 1 -9.74 -30.92 1.95
N THR A 2 -8.48 -31.31 1.67
CA THR A 2 -7.28 -30.82 2.36
C THR A 2 -6.45 -29.99 1.39
N VAL A 3 -5.93 -28.85 1.83
CA VAL A 3 -5.04 -27.95 1.10
C VAL A 3 -3.80 -27.63 1.95
N ASP A 4 -2.70 -27.24 1.32
CA ASP A 4 -1.47 -26.93 2.07
C ASP A 4 -1.58 -25.61 2.83
N VAL A 5 -2.08 -24.56 2.17
CA VAL A 5 -2.06 -23.20 2.70
C VAL A 5 -3.40 -22.50 2.47
N LEU A 6 -3.85 -21.79 3.50
CA LEU A 6 -4.85 -20.73 3.37
C LEU A 6 -4.21 -19.35 3.57
N VAL A 7 -4.70 -18.36 2.83
CA VAL A 7 -4.38 -16.95 3.10
C VAL A 7 -5.66 -16.17 3.29
N TYR A 8 -5.78 -15.55 4.45
CA TYR A 8 -6.89 -14.67 4.81
C TYR A 8 -6.54 -13.23 4.43
N GLU A 9 -7.33 -12.62 3.56
CA GLU A 9 -7.22 -11.21 3.23
C GLU A 9 -8.38 -10.44 3.89
N ILE A 10 -8.08 -9.77 5.00
CA ILE A 10 -9.08 -9.04 5.79
C ILE A 10 -9.08 -7.59 5.31
N GLY A 11 -9.87 -7.30 4.29
CA GLY A 11 -10.01 -5.96 3.72
C GLY A 11 -10.90 -5.03 4.54
N SER A 12 -10.98 -3.76 4.16
CA SER A 12 -11.84 -2.77 4.81
C SER A 12 -13.34 -3.01 4.58
N THR A 13 -13.69 -3.64 3.47
CA THR A 13 -15.09 -3.90 3.09
C THR A 13 -15.38 -5.38 2.85
N THR A 14 -14.38 -6.13 2.45
CA THR A 14 -14.50 -7.53 2.01
C THR A 14 -13.39 -8.36 2.60
N THR A 15 -13.73 -9.55 3.08
CA THR A 15 -12.79 -10.58 3.51
C THR A 15 -12.75 -11.69 2.46
N LEU A 16 -11.52 -12.10 2.08
CA LEU A 16 -11.27 -13.20 1.18
C LEU A 16 -10.54 -14.33 1.89
N VAL A 17 -10.76 -15.55 1.44
CA VAL A 17 -9.98 -16.73 1.82
C VAL A 17 -9.49 -17.40 0.54
N ASN A 18 -8.19 -17.44 0.36
CA ASN A 18 -7.52 -18.03 -0.79
C ASN A 18 -6.88 -19.37 -0.39
N ALA A 19 -7.17 -20.43 -1.14
CA ALA A 19 -6.63 -21.75 -0.90
C ALA A 19 -5.57 -22.11 -1.95
N PHE A 20 -4.44 -22.63 -1.45
CA PHE A 20 -3.30 -23.04 -2.27
C PHE A 20 -2.87 -24.48 -1.91
N ASP A 21 -2.41 -25.20 -2.91
CA ASP A 21 -1.95 -26.59 -2.75
C ASP A 21 -0.70 -26.85 -3.59
N GLY A 22 0.08 -27.88 -3.23
CA GLY A 22 1.33 -28.20 -3.91
C GLY A 22 2.44 -27.18 -3.67
N ILE A 23 2.39 -26.43 -2.56
CA ILE A 23 3.31 -25.29 -2.29
C ILE A 23 4.76 -25.71 -2.15
N ASP A 24 5.02 -26.90 -1.61
CA ASP A 24 6.36 -27.49 -1.47
C ASP A 24 6.74 -28.40 -2.67
N THR A 25 6.04 -28.27 -3.80
CA THR A 25 6.28 -29.04 -5.03
C THR A 25 6.63 -28.13 -6.21
N ASP A 26 7.07 -28.73 -7.31
CA ASP A 26 7.35 -28.01 -8.57
C ASP A 26 6.07 -27.53 -9.30
N SER A 27 4.90 -27.73 -8.73
CA SER A 27 3.60 -27.45 -9.36
C SER A 27 2.60 -26.83 -8.35
N PRO A 28 2.89 -25.66 -7.80
CA PRO A 28 1.97 -24.97 -6.90
C PRO A 28 0.70 -24.58 -7.65
N ARG A 29 -0.46 -24.66 -6.97
CA ARG A 29 -1.77 -24.40 -7.57
C ARG A 29 -2.62 -23.49 -6.68
N PHE A 30 -3.27 -22.53 -7.28
CA PHE A 30 -4.41 -21.85 -6.70
C PHE A 30 -5.64 -22.76 -6.81
N ILE A 31 -6.27 -23.09 -5.70
CA ILE A 31 -7.37 -24.06 -5.64
C ILE A 31 -8.71 -23.33 -5.74
N GLY A 32 -8.83 -22.18 -5.12
CA GLY A 32 -10.05 -21.38 -5.17
C GLY A 32 -10.08 -20.29 -4.10
N GLN A 33 -11.13 -19.49 -4.18
CA GLN A 33 -11.35 -18.31 -3.33
C GLN A 33 -12.79 -18.33 -2.80
N GLY A 34 -12.92 -17.95 -1.52
CA GLY A 34 -14.20 -17.60 -0.93
C GLY A 34 -14.21 -16.14 -0.48
N GLN A 35 -15.39 -15.54 -0.47
CA GLN A 35 -15.58 -14.11 -0.21
C GLN A 35 -16.77 -13.85 0.71
N ALA A 36 -16.60 -12.89 1.65
CA ALA A 36 -17.68 -12.40 2.49
C ALA A 36 -17.49 -10.92 2.84
N PRO A 37 -18.53 -10.22 3.31
CA PRO A 37 -18.36 -8.91 3.92
C PRO A 37 -17.43 -8.97 5.13
N THR A 38 -16.61 -7.94 5.31
CA THR A 38 -15.76 -7.81 6.50
C THR A 38 -16.60 -7.49 7.73
N SER A 39 -16.37 -8.20 8.85
CA SER A 39 -17.09 -8.07 10.11
C SER A 39 -16.29 -7.45 11.26
N VAL A 40 -15.14 -6.84 10.96
CA VAL A 40 -14.29 -6.19 12.00
C VAL A 40 -15.03 -5.06 12.70
N LEU A 41 -15.87 -4.31 11.99
CA LEU A 41 -16.69 -3.25 12.58
C LEU A 41 -17.86 -3.78 13.44
N ASP A 42 -18.24 -5.05 13.26
CA ASP A 42 -19.21 -5.74 14.10
C ASP A 42 -18.57 -6.29 15.39
N GLY A 43 -17.27 -6.06 15.57
CA GLY A 43 -16.52 -6.41 16.78
C GLY A 43 -15.89 -7.81 16.77
N ASP A 44 -16.05 -8.60 15.70
CA ASP A 44 -15.44 -9.94 15.59
C ASP A 44 -15.11 -10.31 14.13
N VAL A 45 -13.83 -10.39 13.83
CA VAL A 45 -13.33 -10.78 12.49
C VAL A 45 -13.74 -12.19 12.09
N ARG A 46 -13.97 -13.09 13.06
CA ARG A 46 -14.26 -14.51 12.80
C ARG A 46 -15.56 -14.72 12.02
N ILE A 47 -16.55 -13.83 12.19
CA ILE A 47 -17.82 -13.91 11.48
C ILE A 47 -17.58 -13.83 9.97
N GLY A 48 -16.89 -12.79 9.49
CA GLY A 48 -16.57 -12.62 8.09
C GLY A 48 -15.63 -13.69 7.54
N LEU A 49 -14.64 -14.09 8.36
CA LEU A 49 -13.72 -15.17 7.96
C LEU A 49 -14.45 -16.51 7.83
N GLN A 50 -15.33 -16.87 8.76
CA GLN A 50 -16.10 -18.10 8.66
C GLN A 50 -17.03 -18.07 7.44
N ALA A 51 -17.72 -16.97 7.20
CA ALA A 51 -18.57 -16.81 6.02
C ALA A 51 -17.78 -16.94 4.71
N ALA A 52 -16.55 -16.39 4.65
CA ALA A 52 -15.68 -16.56 3.49
C ALA A 52 -15.16 -18.01 3.35
N MET A 53 -14.90 -18.71 4.46
CA MET A 53 -14.57 -20.14 4.45
C MET A 53 -15.73 -20.99 3.95
N ASP A 54 -16.95 -20.70 4.38
CA ASP A 54 -18.15 -21.40 3.92
C ASP A 54 -18.40 -21.17 2.42
N ASP A 55 -18.17 -19.95 1.94
CA ASP A 55 -18.25 -19.63 0.51
C ASP A 55 -17.16 -20.36 -0.29
N LEU A 56 -15.93 -20.44 0.22
CA LEU A 56 -14.85 -21.24 -0.38
C LEU A 56 -15.23 -22.72 -0.46
N ALA A 57 -15.75 -23.30 0.63
CA ALA A 57 -16.17 -24.70 0.66
C ALA A 57 -17.28 -24.99 -0.37
N LYS A 58 -18.24 -24.07 -0.48
CA LYS A 58 -19.30 -24.13 -1.49
C LYS A 58 -18.74 -24.05 -2.92
N ASN A 59 -17.82 -23.13 -3.18
CA ASN A 59 -17.20 -22.96 -4.50
C ASN A 59 -16.39 -24.19 -4.92
N LEU A 60 -15.81 -24.91 -3.95
CA LEU A 60 -15.05 -26.13 -4.15
C LEU A 60 -15.90 -27.40 -4.07
N ASN A 61 -17.22 -27.29 -3.89
CA ASN A 61 -18.15 -28.41 -3.73
C ASN A 61 -17.71 -29.40 -2.63
N THR A 62 -17.32 -28.89 -1.46
CA THR A 62 -16.89 -29.69 -0.31
C THR A 62 -17.58 -29.23 0.97
N ASP A 63 -17.80 -30.12 1.92
CA ASP A 63 -18.44 -29.79 3.20
C ASP A 63 -17.45 -29.14 4.18
N LYS A 64 -16.15 -29.41 4.01
CA LYS A 64 -15.10 -28.92 4.92
C LYS A 64 -13.76 -28.78 4.23
N ILE A 65 -13.03 -27.72 4.58
CA ILE A 65 -11.66 -27.52 4.14
C ILE A 65 -10.73 -27.68 5.36
N GLU A 66 -9.77 -28.56 5.23
CA GLU A 66 -8.67 -28.74 6.17
C GLU A 66 -7.40 -28.18 5.54
N TYR A 67 -6.53 -27.60 6.32
CA TYR A 67 -5.31 -26.94 5.84
C TYR A 67 -4.12 -27.14 6.78
N GLY A 68 -2.92 -27.07 6.20
CA GLY A 68 -1.69 -27.23 6.96
C GLY A 68 -1.28 -25.96 7.70
N ILE A 69 -1.24 -24.84 7.01
CA ILE A 69 -0.82 -23.53 7.55
C ILE A 69 -1.73 -22.42 7.04
N ALA A 70 -1.91 -21.38 7.87
CA ALA A 70 -2.62 -20.17 7.44
C ALA A 70 -1.76 -18.91 7.65
N PHE A 71 -1.86 -17.99 6.69
CA PHE A 71 -1.31 -16.63 6.74
C PHE A 71 -2.44 -15.62 6.69
N ALA A 72 -2.13 -14.35 6.98
CA ALA A 72 -3.10 -13.28 6.79
C ALA A 72 -2.48 -11.99 6.29
N THR A 73 -3.28 -11.22 5.55
CA THR A 73 -3.08 -9.80 5.33
C THR A 73 -4.23 -9.02 5.91
N SER A 74 -4.00 -7.79 6.34
CA SER A 74 -5.07 -6.95 6.86
C SER A 74 -4.93 -5.49 6.47
N SER A 75 -6.02 -4.91 5.95
CA SER A 75 -6.27 -3.48 5.87
C SER A 75 -7.50 -3.06 6.68
N ALA A 76 -8.09 -4.01 7.43
CA ALA A 76 -9.24 -3.78 8.30
C ALA A 76 -8.89 -2.86 9.49
N ALA A 77 -9.90 -2.41 10.22
CA ALA A 77 -9.77 -1.48 11.35
C ALA A 77 -9.01 -0.17 10.99
N GLY A 78 -9.09 0.27 9.73
CA GLY A 78 -8.45 1.48 9.23
C GLY A 78 -6.98 1.32 8.84
N GLY A 79 -6.48 0.08 8.69
CA GLY A 79 -5.13 -0.23 8.28
C GLY A 79 -4.06 0.18 9.30
N LEU A 80 -2.79 0.18 8.89
CA LEU A 80 -1.66 0.64 9.69
C LEU A 80 -1.57 2.17 9.66
N ARG A 81 -2.12 2.85 10.66
CA ARG A 81 -2.06 4.32 10.77
C ARG A 81 -0.75 4.73 11.43
N MET A 82 0.02 5.57 10.76
CA MET A 82 1.32 6.05 11.25
C MET A 82 1.39 7.57 11.27
N THR A 83 2.23 8.10 12.17
CA THR A 83 2.77 9.46 12.09
C THR A 83 4.27 9.39 11.85
N VAL A 84 4.80 10.39 11.16
CA VAL A 84 6.20 10.43 10.72
C VAL A 84 6.81 11.78 11.09
N HIS A 85 7.92 11.76 11.78
CA HIS A 85 8.59 12.97 12.27
C HIS A 85 10.07 12.94 11.88
N GLY A 86 10.58 14.05 11.33
CA GLY A 86 11.98 14.12 10.87
C GLY A 86 12.53 15.53 10.88
N LEU A 87 13.77 15.71 10.40
CA LEU A 87 14.46 16.99 10.42
C LEU A 87 14.05 17.92 9.30
N VAL A 88 14.10 17.44 8.04
CA VAL A 88 13.82 18.21 6.82
C VAL A 88 12.78 17.48 6.00
N TYR A 89 11.76 18.21 5.53
CA TYR A 89 10.60 17.61 4.86
C TYR A 89 10.99 16.83 3.59
N ASP A 90 11.77 17.44 2.71
CA ASP A 90 12.15 16.85 1.41
C ASP A 90 13.29 15.83 1.48
N MET A 91 13.81 15.55 2.69
CA MET A 91 14.91 14.62 2.94
C MET A 91 14.48 13.50 3.92
N THR A 92 14.71 13.71 5.20
CA THR A 92 14.49 12.70 6.24
C THR A 92 13.02 12.34 6.43
N VAL A 93 12.09 13.34 6.34
CA VAL A 93 10.64 13.06 6.39
C VAL A 93 10.20 12.32 5.15
N LYS A 94 10.65 12.72 3.96
CA LYS A 94 10.36 12.02 2.69
C LYS A 94 10.83 10.57 2.73
N ALA A 95 12.05 10.31 3.22
CA ALA A 95 12.59 8.96 3.36
C ALA A 95 11.78 8.10 4.33
N ALA A 96 11.45 8.66 5.50
CA ALA A 96 10.63 7.98 6.50
C ALA A 96 9.20 7.70 6.00
N ARG A 97 8.60 8.65 5.27
CA ARG A 97 7.30 8.44 4.59
C ARG A 97 7.38 7.32 3.56
N ALA A 98 8.44 7.27 2.76
CA ALA A 98 8.64 6.21 1.77
C ALA A 98 8.75 4.82 2.43
N ALA A 99 9.46 4.71 3.56
CA ALA A 99 9.54 3.48 4.34
C ALA A 99 8.16 3.06 4.88
N ALA A 100 7.42 3.99 5.49
CA ALA A 100 6.10 3.73 6.05
C ALA A 100 5.08 3.32 4.96
N LEU A 101 5.00 4.08 3.87
CA LEU A 101 4.11 3.78 2.75
C LEU A 101 4.46 2.44 2.09
N GLY A 102 5.76 2.17 1.86
CA GLY A 102 6.23 0.90 1.30
C GLY A 102 5.90 -0.30 2.19
N ALA A 103 5.78 -0.11 3.50
CA ALA A 103 5.32 -1.12 4.45
C ALA A 103 3.78 -1.28 4.49
N GLY A 104 3.03 -0.51 3.72
CA GLY A 104 1.58 -0.57 3.71
C GLY A 104 0.87 0.39 4.68
N ALA A 105 1.59 1.32 5.29
CA ALA A 105 1.01 2.28 6.23
C ALA A 105 0.21 3.38 5.53
N ILE A 106 -0.73 3.96 6.29
CA ILE A 106 -1.43 5.21 5.98
C ILE A 106 -0.84 6.29 6.88
N ILE A 107 -0.22 7.31 6.29
CA ILE A 107 0.37 8.41 7.04
C ILE A 107 -0.70 9.44 7.37
N LYS A 108 -1.00 9.59 8.65
CA LYS A 108 -2.03 10.51 9.15
C LYS A 108 -1.48 11.90 9.49
N HIS A 109 -0.19 12.00 9.84
CA HIS A 109 0.47 13.26 10.15
C HIS A 109 1.97 13.16 9.89
N ALA A 110 2.60 14.25 9.48
CA ALA A 110 4.04 14.31 9.26
C ALA A 110 4.57 15.68 9.65
N THR A 111 5.65 15.73 10.44
CA THR A 111 6.29 16.99 10.85
C THR A 111 7.76 17.04 10.43
N ALA A 112 8.26 18.23 10.22
CA ALA A 112 9.67 18.52 9.96
C ALA A 112 10.21 19.52 10.98
N GLY A 113 11.42 19.28 11.49
CA GLY A 113 12.00 20.07 12.56
C GLY A 113 11.53 19.65 13.95
N ILE A 114 11.69 20.55 14.93
CA ILE A 114 11.26 20.29 16.30
C ILE A 114 9.73 20.37 16.39
N MET A 115 9.11 19.29 16.87
CA MET A 115 7.66 19.22 17.10
C MET A 115 7.23 20.29 18.11
N SER A 116 6.17 20.99 17.81
CA SER A 116 5.48 21.86 18.76
C SER A 116 4.62 21.05 19.74
N ASP A 117 4.07 21.70 20.75
CA ASP A 117 3.12 21.04 21.66
C ASP A 117 1.79 20.72 20.93
N TYR A 118 1.41 21.54 19.95
CA TYR A 118 0.26 21.26 19.07
C TYR A 118 0.49 20.00 18.23
N ASP A 119 1.69 19.76 17.71
CA ASP A 119 1.99 18.52 16.98
C ASP A 119 1.82 17.28 17.87
N ILE A 120 2.20 17.38 19.15
CA ILE A 120 1.99 16.29 20.11
C ILE A 120 0.51 16.06 20.38
N GLU A 121 -0.30 17.12 20.51
CA GLU A 121 -1.76 17.00 20.68
C GLU A 121 -2.41 16.41 19.41
N ASP A 122 -1.97 16.78 18.23
CA ASP A 122 -2.42 16.18 16.98
C ASP A 122 -2.09 14.69 16.92
N VAL A 123 -0.88 14.28 17.30
CA VAL A 123 -0.50 12.85 17.38
C VAL A 123 -1.40 12.11 18.38
N LYS A 124 -1.72 12.70 19.54
CA LYS A 124 -2.64 12.11 20.52
C LYS A 124 -4.05 11.96 19.95
N ALA A 125 -4.58 13.00 19.29
CA ALA A 125 -5.90 12.99 18.68
C ALA A 125 -6.01 11.94 17.55
N ILE A 126 -4.98 11.79 16.74
CA ILE A 126 -4.88 10.78 15.69
C ILE A 126 -4.83 9.37 16.29
N ASN A 127 -4.21 9.20 17.43
CA ASN A 127 -3.97 7.90 18.08
C ASN A 127 -3.43 6.86 17.07
N PRO A 128 -2.20 7.06 16.52
CA PRO A 128 -1.66 6.18 15.50
C PRO A 128 -1.35 4.79 16.07
N ASN A 129 -1.20 3.81 15.18
CA ASN A 129 -0.75 2.48 15.58
C ASN A 129 0.78 2.44 15.81
N LEU A 130 1.51 3.38 15.17
CA LEU A 130 2.97 3.40 15.17
C LEU A 130 3.49 4.81 14.85
N ILE A 131 4.55 5.22 15.52
CA ILE A 131 5.26 6.48 15.27
C ILE A 131 6.62 6.15 14.66
N LEU A 132 6.97 6.80 13.53
CA LEU A 132 8.30 6.72 12.95
C LEU A 132 9.05 8.03 13.18
N LEU A 133 10.11 7.99 13.96
CA LEU A 133 10.99 9.11 14.26
C LEU A 133 12.29 8.97 13.47
N ALA A 134 12.51 9.87 12.53
CA ALA A 134 13.75 10.03 11.79
C ALA A 134 14.49 11.28 12.28
N GLY A 135 15.68 11.52 11.77
CA GLY A 135 16.49 12.69 12.15
C GLY A 135 17.58 12.96 11.13
N GLY A 136 18.61 13.72 11.48
CA GLY A 136 19.70 14.05 10.58
C GLY A 136 20.41 12.85 9.94
N THR A 137 21.28 13.12 8.96
CA THR A 137 22.18 12.09 8.41
C THR A 137 23.08 11.52 9.51
N ASP A 138 23.65 10.34 9.27
CA ASP A 138 24.61 9.76 10.20
C ASP A 138 25.82 10.69 10.38
N TYR A 139 26.21 10.90 11.64
CA TYR A 139 27.25 11.85 12.05
C TYR A 139 26.93 13.34 11.78
N GLY A 140 25.70 13.65 11.31
CA GLY A 140 25.21 15.00 11.09
C GLY A 140 24.41 15.56 12.26
N GLU A 141 23.34 16.30 11.98
CA GLU A 141 22.47 16.93 12.96
C GLU A 141 21.84 15.89 13.91
N ARG A 142 21.77 16.19 15.19
CA ARG A 142 21.37 15.25 16.25
C ARG A 142 20.23 15.75 17.11
N GLU A 143 20.18 17.06 17.37
CA GLU A 143 19.37 17.66 18.44
C GLU A 143 17.86 17.57 18.15
N THR A 144 17.45 17.79 16.91
CA THR A 144 16.02 17.76 16.53
C THR A 144 15.38 16.41 16.87
N ALA A 145 16.03 15.30 16.52
CA ALA A 145 15.51 13.97 16.82
C ALA A 145 15.49 13.67 18.33
N ILE A 146 16.48 14.17 19.08
CA ILE A 146 16.56 14.04 20.54
C ILE A 146 15.40 14.80 21.21
N GLU A 147 15.17 16.06 20.82
CA GLU A 147 14.08 16.88 21.37
C GLU A 147 12.69 16.28 21.03
N ASN A 148 12.50 15.81 19.81
CA ASN A 148 11.27 15.12 19.41
C ASN A 148 11.06 13.83 20.23
N ALA A 149 12.11 13.04 20.45
CA ALA A 149 12.07 11.85 21.28
C ALA A 149 11.67 12.16 22.73
N LYS A 150 12.22 13.21 23.35
CA LYS A 150 11.85 13.66 24.69
C LYS A 150 10.37 14.04 24.77
N LYS A 151 9.87 14.81 23.80
CA LYS A 151 8.45 15.21 23.74
C LYS A 151 7.52 14.02 23.59
N ILE A 152 7.85 13.09 22.70
CA ILE A 152 7.07 11.86 22.52
C ILE A 152 7.10 11.00 23.79
N ALA A 153 8.26 10.80 24.41
CA ALA A 153 8.40 10.03 25.64
C ALA A 153 7.61 10.63 26.81
N ALA A 154 7.56 11.98 26.91
CA ALA A 154 6.81 12.71 27.93
C ALA A 154 5.30 12.84 27.65
N SER A 155 4.85 12.50 26.43
CA SER A 155 3.47 12.75 25.97
C SER A 155 2.39 11.92 26.69
N GLY A 156 2.77 10.81 27.32
CA GLY A 156 1.84 9.82 27.90
C GLY A 156 1.24 8.84 26.89
N LEU A 157 1.60 8.94 25.61
CA LEU A 157 1.23 7.96 24.58
C LEU A 157 1.74 6.56 24.96
N LYS A 158 1.03 5.53 24.49
CA LYS A 158 1.45 4.11 24.62
C LYS A 158 1.68 3.45 23.25
N VAL A 159 1.92 4.28 22.26
CA VAL A 159 2.12 3.87 20.88
C VAL A 159 3.57 3.48 20.65
N PRO A 160 3.89 2.35 20.02
CA PRO A 160 5.25 1.99 19.67
C PRO A 160 5.95 3.07 18.84
N VAL A 161 7.25 3.25 19.08
CA VAL A 161 8.09 4.20 18.34
C VAL A 161 9.21 3.43 17.65
N ILE A 162 9.37 3.67 16.34
CA ILE A 162 10.55 3.25 15.59
C ILE A 162 11.46 4.45 15.44
N TYR A 163 12.70 4.32 15.86
CA TYR A 163 13.74 5.29 15.58
C TYR A 163 14.59 4.83 14.40
N ALA A 164 14.62 5.62 13.35
CA ALA A 164 15.33 5.36 12.09
C ALA A 164 16.12 6.60 11.64
N GLY A 165 16.82 7.25 12.58
CA GLY A 165 17.61 8.45 12.36
C GLY A 165 19.10 8.24 12.67
N ASN A 166 19.82 9.35 12.87
CA ASN A 166 21.25 9.40 13.08
C ASN A 166 21.76 8.35 14.10
N ILE A 167 22.67 7.48 13.65
CA ILE A 167 23.22 6.36 14.44
C ILE A 167 23.85 6.81 15.77
N GLN A 168 24.41 8.02 15.83
CA GLN A 168 25.02 8.55 17.06
C GLN A 168 24.01 8.79 18.17
N ASN A 169 22.70 8.85 17.87
CA ASN A 169 21.67 9.06 18.86
C ASN A 169 21.14 7.76 19.48
N HIS A 170 21.48 6.59 18.95
CA HIS A 170 20.89 5.31 19.36
C HIS A 170 20.94 5.08 20.88
N HIS A 171 22.06 5.40 21.53
CA HIS A 171 22.20 5.23 22.97
C HIS A 171 21.29 6.20 23.75
N LEU A 172 21.30 7.49 23.38
CA LEU A 172 20.52 8.52 24.06
C LEU A 172 19.01 8.31 23.86
N ILE A 173 18.60 7.91 22.67
CA ILE A 173 17.20 7.57 22.37
C ILE A 173 16.73 6.39 23.26
N LYS A 174 17.55 5.34 23.45
CA LYS A 174 17.23 4.24 24.38
C LYS A 174 17.03 4.75 25.81
N GLU A 175 17.91 5.62 26.31
CA GLU A 175 17.76 6.17 27.66
C GLU A 175 16.52 7.06 27.80
N ILE A 176 16.16 7.87 26.79
CA ILE A 176 14.95 8.72 26.80
C ILE A 176 13.68 7.88 26.93
N PHE A 177 13.59 6.76 26.23
CA PHE A 177 12.39 5.91 26.25
C PHE A 177 12.37 4.87 27.37
N LYS A 178 13.47 4.65 28.11
CA LYS A 178 13.64 3.59 29.09
C LYS A 178 12.49 3.49 30.12
N ASP A 179 12.08 4.63 30.66
CA ASP A 179 11.06 4.70 31.72
C ASP A 179 9.71 5.25 31.22
N SER A 180 9.55 5.46 29.90
CA SER A 180 8.35 6.04 29.30
C SER A 180 7.17 5.03 29.23
N GLY A 181 7.48 3.75 29.27
CA GLY A 181 6.50 2.67 29.02
C GLY A 181 6.07 2.58 27.54
N ILE A 182 6.78 3.25 26.63
CA ILE A 182 6.56 3.20 25.19
C ILE A 182 7.50 2.14 24.59
N PRO A 183 7.01 1.15 23.83
CA PRO A 183 7.87 0.22 23.10
C PRO A 183 8.73 0.97 22.10
N LEU A 184 10.06 0.78 22.17
CA LEU A 184 11.02 1.41 21.26
C LEU A 184 11.73 0.37 20.42
N TYR A 185 11.70 0.58 19.10
CA TYR A 185 12.47 -0.18 18.12
C TYR A 185 13.50 0.74 17.47
N ILE A 186 14.74 0.28 17.32
CA ILE A 186 15.80 1.06 16.66
C ILE A 186 16.27 0.29 15.43
N THR A 187 16.37 1.01 14.32
CA THR A 187 16.85 0.47 13.05
C THR A 187 17.89 1.42 12.43
N GLU A 188 18.42 1.02 11.28
CA GLU A 188 19.29 1.87 10.49
C GLU A 188 18.57 3.14 10.05
N ASN A 189 19.36 4.20 9.85
CA ASN A 189 18.85 5.50 9.40
C ASN A 189 18.23 5.39 8.01
N VAL A 190 17.02 5.92 7.83
CA VAL A 190 16.33 5.96 6.52
C VAL A 190 17.00 6.92 5.53
N TYR A 191 17.83 7.86 6.03
CA TYR A 191 18.56 8.84 5.21
C TYR A 191 19.98 9.02 5.74
N PRO A 192 20.84 7.96 5.64
CA PRO A 192 22.15 7.95 6.33
C PRO A 192 23.15 8.97 5.77
N LYS A 193 23.02 9.34 4.49
CA LYS A 193 23.87 10.32 3.79
C LYS A 193 23.00 11.15 2.85
N LEU A 194 23.53 12.31 2.43
CA LEU A 194 22.89 13.11 1.39
C LEU A 194 22.63 12.25 0.14
N ASP A 195 21.45 12.39 -0.41
CA ASP A 195 20.98 11.71 -1.62
C ASP A 195 20.99 10.16 -1.56
N LEU A 196 21.05 9.59 -0.34
CA LEU A 196 20.99 8.15 -0.12
C LEU A 196 19.75 7.78 0.72
N LEU A 197 18.82 7.07 0.11
CA LEU A 197 17.66 6.47 0.78
C LEU A 197 18.01 5.05 1.24
N ASN A 198 17.71 4.72 2.50
CA ASN A 198 17.88 3.40 3.10
C ASN A 198 16.58 3.00 3.84
N ILE A 199 15.53 2.73 3.07
CA ILE A 199 14.17 2.53 3.60
C ILE A 199 13.87 1.08 4.02
N GLU A 200 14.58 0.12 3.46
CA GLU A 200 14.28 -1.31 3.64
C GLU A 200 14.38 -1.81 5.10
N PRO A 201 15.41 -1.41 5.89
CA PRO A 201 15.48 -1.82 7.29
C PRO A 201 14.28 -1.32 8.10
N ALA A 202 13.88 -0.05 7.90
CA ALA A 202 12.72 0.52 8.57
C ALA A 202 11.42 -0.17 8.14
N ARG A 203 11.25 -0.49 6.85
CA ARG A 203 10.09 -1.22 6.33
C ARG A 203 9.93 -2.60 6.98
N LYS A 204 11.01 -3.35 7.12
CA LYS A 204 11.00 -4.67 7.78
C LYS A 204 10.57 -4.57 9.25
N ILE A 205 11.08 -3.58 9.98
CA ILE A 205 10.70 -3.35 11.38
C ILE A 205 9.21 -2.93 11.47
N ILE A 206 8.74 -2.08 10.57
CA ILE A 206 7.32 -1.67 10.53
C ILE A 206 6.42 -2.90 10.34
N HIS A 207 6.75 -3.83 9.45
CA HIS A 207 6.01 -5.08 9.27
C HIS A 207 6.00 -5.94 10.55
N ALA A 208 7.17 -6.13 11.20
CA ALA A 208 7.26 -6.92 12.41
C ALA A 208 6.43 -6.32 13.56
N VAL A 209 6.52 -4.99 13.76
CA VAL A 209 5.74 -4.27 14.78
C VAL A 209 4.24 -4.33 14.46
N PHE A 210 3.86 -4.20 13.19
CA PHE A 210 2.46 -4.37 12.79
C PHE A 210 1.94 -5.76 13.14
N GLU A 211 2.69 -6.81 12.85
CA GLU A 211 2.32 -8.20 13.18
C GLU A 211 2.10 -8.39 14.69
N GLU A 212 2.94 -7.77 15.53
CA GLU A 212 2.80 -7.82 16.98
C GLU A 212 1.58 -7.06 17.51
N HIS A 213 1.15 -6.01 16.82
CA HIS A 213 0.16 -5.06 17.32
C HIS A 213 -1.20 -5.12 16.63
N ILE A 214 -1.32 -5.69 15.43
CA ILE A 214 -2.59 -5.75 14.69
C ILE A 214 -3.68 -6.49 15.47
N VAL A 215 -3.31 -7.53 16.19
CA VAL A 215 -4.22 -8.34 17.01
C VAL A 215 -4.82 -7.58 18.19
N LYS A 216 -4.31 -6.40 18.52
CA LYS A 216 -4.83 -5.52 19.58
C LYS A 216 -5.87 -4.53 19.06
N ALA A 217 -6.06 -4.43 17.74
CA ALA A 217 -7.10 -3.59 17.16
C ALA A 217 -8.48 -4.21 17.42
N ALA A 218 -9.48 -3.37 17.74
CA ALA A 218 -10.84 -3.82 18.02
C ALA A 218 -11.38 -4.68 16.86
N GLY A 219 -11.94 -5.83 17.18
CA GLY A 219 -12.45 -6.81 16.23
C GLY A 219 -11.39 -7.71 15.57
N MET A 220 -10.09 -7.52 15.87
CA MET A 220 -8.98 -8.30 15.31
C MET A 220 -8.31 -9.22 16.33
N GLU A 221 -8.81 -9.30 17.55
CA GLU A 221 -8.20 -9.99 18.69
C GLU A 221 -7.98 -11.47 18.43
N HIS A 222 -8.80 -12.07 17.56
CA HIS A 222 -8.75 -13.50 17.26
C HIS A 222 -7.98 -13.87 16.00
N VAL A 223 -7.51 -12.88 15.22
CA VAL A 223 -6.78 -13.17 13.99
C VAL A 223 -5.53 -14.00 14.24
N ARG A 224 -4.81 -13.69 15.32
CA ARG A 224 -3.58 -14.42 15.68
C ARG A 224 -3.84 -15.88 15.98
N ASP A 225 -4.99 -16.20 16.56
CA ASP A 225 -5.37 -17.58 16.90
C ASP A 225 -5.75 -18.41 15.66
N MET A 226 -6.11 -17.72 14.57
CA MET A 226 -6.55 -18.35 13.31
C MET A 226 -5.40 -18.57 12.33
N VAL A 227 -4.25 -17.92 12.53
CA VAL A 227 -3.09 -18.02 11.64
C VAL A 227 -1.89 -18.58 12.40
N ASN A 228 -1.10 -19.35 11.72
CA ASN A 228 0.18 -19.89 12.21
C ASN A 228 1.38 -19.40 11.38
N GLY A 229 1.14 -18.48 10.48
CA GLY A 229 2.14 -17.77 9.69
C GLY A 229 2.12 -16.27 9.92
N ASN A 230 2.69 -15.50 8.99
CA ASN A 230 2.83 -14.06 9.09
C ASN A 230 1.50 -13.32 8.88
N ILE A 231 1.37 -12.16 9.52
CA ILE A 231 0.31 -11.18 9.28
C ILE A 231 0.98 -9.88 8.85
N ILE A 232 0.68 -9.39 7.66
CA ILE A 232 1.22 -8.12 7.16
C ILE A 232 0.11 -7.20 6.61
N PRO A 233 0.35 -5.88 6.54
CA PRO A 233 -0.61 -4.99 5.89
C PRO A 233 -0.86 -5.41 4.44
N THR A 234 -2.13 -5.46 4.01
CA THR A 234 -2.48 -5.86 2.62
C THR A 234 -1.71 -5.07 1.56
N PRO A 235 -1.61 -3.72 1.64
CA PRO A 235 -0.82 -2.99 0.64
C PRO A 235 0.69 -3.26 0.73
N GLY A 236 1.20 -3.61 1.91
CA GLY A 236 2.58 -4.08 2.09
C GLY A 236 2.81 -5.41 1.38
N ALA A 237 1.83 -6.34 1.47
CA ALA A 237 1.86 -7.61 0.76
C ALA A 237 1.88 -7.42 -0.77
N VAL A 238 1.07 -6.49 -1.29
CA VAL A 238 1.11 -6.14 -2.73
C VAL A 238 2.49 -5.62 -3.15
N MET A 239 3.15 -4.80 -2.30
CA MET A 239 4.51 -4.33 -2.57
C MET A 239 5.53 -5.49 -2.58
N GLU A 240 5.41 -6.45 -1.66
CA GLU A 240 6.27 -7.64 -1.66
C GLU A 240 6.10 -8.46 -2.96
N SER A 241 4.85 -8.65 -3.40
CA SER A 241 4.55 -9.27 -4.69
C SER A 241 5.15 -8.50 -5.87
N ALA A 242 5.04 -7.17 -5.87
CA ALA A 242 5.61 -6.34 -6.93
C ALA A 242 7.14 -6.45 -7.00
N GLN A 243 7.82 -6.50 -5.85
CA GLN A 243 9.28 -6.69 -5.80
C GLN A 243 9.72 -8.08 -6.23
N LEU A 244 8.96 -9.11 -5.83
CA LEU A 244 9.22 -10.49 -6.29
C LEU A 244 9.08 -10.58 -7.81
N LEU A 245 8.00 -10.00 -8.35
CA LEU A 245 7.72 -9.99 -9.78
C LEU A 245 8.77 -9.19 -10.56
N TYR A 246 9.28 -8.07 -10.00
CA TYR A 246 10.37 -7.30 -10.60
C TYR A 246 11.60 -8.16 -10.87
N GLY A 247 11.95 -9.06 -9.95
CA GLY A 247 13.06 -9.99 -10.14
C GLY A 247 12.93 -10.88 -11.37
N TYR A 248 11.71 -11.04 -11.89
CA TYR A 248 11.41 -11.89 -13.04
C TYR A 248 11.19 -11.09 -14.34
N ILE A 249 10.37 -10.02 -14.32
CA ILE A 249 10.00 -9.28 -15.55
C ILE A 249 10.67 -7.92 -15.68
N GLY A 250 11.33 -7.41 -14.63
CA GLY A 250 11.94 -6.07 -14.59
C GLY A 250 10.95 -4.97 -14.25
N ASP A 251 11.19 -3.76 -14.74
CA ASP A 251 10.48 -2.53 -14.36
C ASP A 251 8.97 -2.62 -14.53
N LEU A 252 8.25 -2.45 -13.41
CA LEU A 252 6.80 -2.56 -13.36
C LEU A 252 6.16 -1.56 -12.41
N ALA A 253 4.88 -1.31 -12.63
CA ALA A 253 4.01 -0.73 -11.63
C ALA A 253 2.76 -1.61 -11.45
N VAL A 254 2.21 -1.59 -10.23
CA VAL A 254 0.95 -2.25 -9.87
C VAL A 254 -0.03 -1.18 -9.47
N ILE A 255 -1.25 -1.25 -9.98
CA ILE A 255 -2.38 -0.43 -9.53
C ILE A 255 -3.36 -1.34 -8.81
N ASP A 256 -3.63 -1.02 -7.56
CA ASP A 256 -4.62 -1.68 -6.71
C ASP A 256 -5.77 -0.73 -6.45
N ILE A 257 -6.95 -1.00 -7.04
CA ILE A 257 -8.15 -0.17 -6.84
C ILE A 257 -9.13 -0.93 -5.96
N GLY A 258 -9.20 -0.49 -4.71
CA GLY A 258 -10.06 -1.06 -3.68
C GLY A 258 -11.33 -0.23 -3.41
N GLY A 259 -12.15 -0.74 -2.46
CA GLY A 259 -13.37 -0.04 -2.05
C GLY A 259 -13.12 1.25 -1.26
N ALA A 260 -12.01 1.36 -0.53
CA ALA A 260 -11.67 2.49 0.32
C ALA A 260 -10.55 3.39 -0.23
N THR A 261 -9.57 2.81 -0.91
CA THR A 261 -8.37 3.50 -1.40
C THR A 261 -7.98 3.01 -2.79
N THR A 262 -7.15 3.80 -3.46
CA THR A 262 -6.40 3.39 -4.66
C THR A 262 -4.92 3.49 -4.35
N ASP A 263 -4.18 2.42 -4.61
CA ASP A 263 -2.76 2.32 -4.36
C ASP A 263 -1.97 2.14 -5.67
N VAL A 264 -0.84 2.81 -5.77
CA VAL A 264 0.12 2.61 -6.86
C VAL A 264 1.45 2.19 -6.27
N HIS A 265 1.95 1.05 -6.73
CA HIS A 265 3.24 0.50 -6.36
C HIS A 265 4.13 0.49 -7.60
N SER A 266 5.31 1.07 -7.55
CA SER A 266 6.28 1.00 -8.65
C SER A 266 7.60 0.42 -8.16
N VAL A 267 8.18 -0.45 -8.97
CA VAL A 267 9.51 -1.03 -8.74
C VAL A 267 10.34 -0.78 -10.00
N THR A 268 11.19 0.21 -9.93
CA THR A 268 12.05 0.65 -11.04
C THR A 268 13.15 1.58 -10.55
N ALA A 269 14.31 1.49 -11.16
CA ALA A 269 15.41 2.44 -10.96
C ALA A 269 15.20 3.78 -11.72
N GLY A 270 14.30 3.80 -12.71
CA GLY A 270 14.17 4.91 -13.62
C GLY A 270 15.25 4.90 -14.72
N SER A 271 15.49 6.05 -15.34
CA SER A 271 16.47 6.21 -16.40
C SER A 271 17.68 7.05 -15.97
N ASP A 272 18.86 6.72 -16.46
CA ASP A 272 20.08 7.49 -16.20
C ASP A 272 19.95 8.94 -16.67
N GLU A 273 19.22 9.18 -17.76
CA GLU A 273 18.99 10.52 -18.29
C GLU A 273 18.22 11.40 -17.31
N ILE A 274 17.14 10.87 -16.73
CA ILE A 274 16.33 11.59 -15.73
C ILE A 274 17.11 11.74 -14.42
N ALA A 275 17.86 10.73 -13.99
CA ALA A 275 18.67 10.78 -12.78
C ALA A 275 19.65 11.96 -12.76
N THR A 276 20.19 12.38 -13.91
CA THR A 276 21.11 13.53 -14.01
C THR A 276 20.47 14.90 -13.75
N ILE A 277 19.15 15.01 -13.93
CA ILE A 277 18.37 16.26 -13.74
C ILE A 277 17.38 16.17 -12.59
N GLN A 278 17.39 15.06 -11.85
CA GLN A 278 16.49 14.84 -10.72
C GLN A 278 16.92 15.67 -9.52
N THR A 279 15.97 16.37 -8.91
CA THR A 279 16.23 17.30 -7.80
C THR A 279 16.39 16.61 -6.45
N THR A 280 15.71 15.48 -6.26
CA THR A 280 15.77 14.68 -5.02
C THR A 280 15.64 13.19 -5.35
N PRO A 281 16.33 12.30 -4.59
CA PRO A 281 16.24 10.87 -4.83
C PRO A 281 14.83 10.35 -4.55
N GLU A 282 14.45 9.32 -5.29
CA GLU A 282 13.20 8.57 -5.10
C GLU A 282 13.53 7.12 -4.76
N PRO A 283 12.71 6.44 -3.92
CA PRO A 283 12.96 5.05 -3.57
C PRO A 283 12.82 4.14 -4.79
N PHE A 284 13.63 3.08 -4.84
CA PHE A 284 13.55 2.06 -5.88
C PHE A 284 12.16 1.43 -5.95
N ALA A 285 11.64 0.96 -4.80
CA ALA A 285 10.27 0.51 -4.65
C ALA A 285 9.46 1.60 -3.92
N LYS A 286 8.54 2.25 -4.64
CA LYS A 286 7.69 3.34 -4.13
C LYS A 286 6.24 2.94 -4.11
N ARG A 287 5.53 3.28 -3.04
CA ARG A 287 4.07 3.24 -2.95
C ARG A 287 3.52 4.63 -2.67
N THR A 288 2.41 4.96 -3.30
CA THR A 288 1.49 6.03 -2.88
C THR A 288 0.12 5.44 -2.59
N VAL A 289 -0.57 6.01 -1.63
CA VAL A 289 -1.93 5.67 -1.28
C VAL A 289 -2.82 6.91 -1.44
N GLU A 290 -3.87 6.76 -2.24
CA GLU A 290 -4.87 7.78 -2.46
C GLU A 290 -6.11 7.42 -1.63
N GLY A 291 -6.15 7.97 -0.42
CA GLY A 291 -7.22 7.71 0.54
C GLY A 291 -8.56 8.39 0.17
N ASP A 292 -8.55 9.26 -0.83
CA ASP A 292 -9.71 9.95 -1.38
C ASP A 292 -10.28 9.27 -2.65
N LEU A 293 -9.61 8.23 -3.17
CA LEU A 293 -9.94 7.60 -4.44
C LEU A 293 -10.41 6.14 -4.28
N GLY A 294 -11.38 5.90 -3.40
CA GLY A 294 -11.97 4.57 -3.21
C GLY A 294 -13.28 4.38 -3.98
N MET A 295 -13.54 3.14 -4.40
CA MET A 295 -14.71 2.83 -5.25
C MET A 295 -16.03 2.75 -4.47
N PHE A 296 -15.99 2.66 -3.13
CA PHE A 296 -17.19 2.56 -2.29
C PHE A 296 -17.17 3.56 -1.14
N VAL A 297 -16.24 3.45 -0.21
CA VAL A 297 -16.18 4.31 0.99
C VAL A 297 -16.00 5.78 0.60
N ASN A 298 -15.17 6.04 -0.41
CA ASN A 298 -14.81 7.38 -0.88
C ASN A 298 -15.33 7.67 -2.31
N ALA A 299 -16.35 6.94 -2.78
CA ALA A 299 -16.92 7.12 -4.12
C ALA A 299 -17.40 8.56 -4.37
N HIS A 300 -17.96 9.23 -3.36
CA HIS A 300 -18.39 10.63 -3.46
C HIS A 300 -17.23 11.56 -3.81
N ASN A 301 -16.04 11.36 -3.24
CA ASN A 301 -14.88 12.19 -3.56
C ASN A 301 -14.48 12.06 -5.04
N VAL A 302 -14.59 10.85 -5.59
CA VAL A 302 -14.29 10.62 -7.03
C VAL A 302 -15.37 11.23 -7.91
N ILE A 303 -16.65 11.18 -7.50
CA ILE A 303 -17.77 11.87 -8.18
C ILE A 303 -17.52 13.39 -8.20
N ASP A 304 -17.15 13.96 -7.06
CA ASP A 304 -16.86 15.40 -6.94
C ASP A 304 -15.65 15.81 -7.79
N LEU A 305 -14.61 14.97 -7.85
CA LEU A 305 -13.43 15.18 -8.70
C LEU A 305 -13.78 15.23 -10.20
N ILE A 306 -14.74 14.43 -10.65
CA ILE A 306 -15.24 14.46 -12.04
C ILE A 306 -16.15 15.66 -12.28
N GLY A 307 -16.91 16.02 -11.28
CA GLY A 307 -18.07 16.93 -11.34
C GLY A 307 -19.36 16.17 -11.64
N LYS A 308 -20.28 16.16 -10.67
CA LYS A 308 -21.52 15.37 -10.70
C LYS A 308 -22.35 15.60 -11.96
N ASP A 309 -22.62 16.88 -12.32
CA ASP A 309 -23.43 17.23 -13.50
C ASP A 309 -22.79 16.71 -14.81
N LYS A 310 -21.44 16.80 -14.89
CA LYS A 310 -20.68 16.26 -16.01
C LYS A 310 -20.81 14.77 -16.08
N LEU A 311 -20.69 14.07 -14.94
CA LEU A 311 -20.79 12.61 -14.83
C LEU A 311 -22.21 12.13 -15.25
N GLN A 312 -23.27 12.76 -14.75
CA GLN A 312 -24.65 12.44 -15.12
C GLN A 312 -24.89 12.59 -16.63
N LYS A 313 -24.39 13.70 -17.19
CA LYS A 313 -24.52 13.94 -18.65
C LYS A 313 -23.72 12.95 -19.48
N GLU A 314 -22.50 12.59 -19.05
CA GLU A 314 -21.61 11.65 -19.73
C GLU A 314 -22.19 10.24 -19.76
N LEU A 315 -22.73 9.78 -18.61
CA LEU A 315 -23.24 8.42 -18.47
C LEU A 315 -24.72 8.24 -18.83
N GLY A 316 -25.46 9.33 -18.90
CA GLY A 316 -26.92 9.30 -19.07
C GLY A 316 -27.67 8.71 -17.88
N LEU A 317 -27.09 8.81 -16.67
CA LEU A 317 -27.61 8.23 -15.42
C LEU A 317 -27.94 9.33 -14.39
N ASP A 318 -28.95 9.09 -13.57
CA ASP A 318 -29.14 9.83 -12.33
C ASP A 318 -28.21 9.25 -11.25
N VAL A 319 -27.07 9.92 -11.04
CA VAL A 319 -26.04 9.48 -10.10
C VAL A 319 -26.55 9.38 -8.66
N ASP A 320 -27.45 10.28 -8.23
CA ASP A 320 -28.02 10.22 -6.88
C ASP A 320 -28.88 8.98 -6.67
N SER A 321 -29.70 8.65 -7.68
CA SER A 321 -30.50 7.44 -7.66
C SER A 321 -29.63 6.18 -7.58
N VAL A 322 -28.57 6.10 -8.39
CA VAL A 322 -27.64 4.97 -8.34
C VAL A 322 -26.93 4.85 -7.01
N MET A 323 -26.53 5.98 -6.41
CA MET A 323 -25.81 6.02 -5.12
C MET A 323 -26.69 5.64 -3.92
N THR A 324 -28.01 5.71 -4.03
CA THR A 324 -28.94 5.35 -2.94
C THR A 324 -28.78 3.87 -2.52
N ASP A 325 -28.60 2.97 -3.48
CA ASP A 325 -28.43 1.51 -3.27
C ASP A 325 -27.03 1.04 -3.70
N TYR A 326 -26.05 1.96 -3.76
CA TYR A 326 -24.70 1.64 -4.22
C TYR A 326 -24.02 0.64 -3.29
N ARG A 327 -23.37 -0.38 -3.86
CA ARG A 327 -22.79 -1.50 -3.11
C ARG A 327 -21.29 -1.64 -3.35
N PRO A 328 -20.55 -2.23 -2.39
CA PRO A 328 -19.12 -2.52 -2.57
C PRO A 328 -18.82 -3.38 -3.81
N ILE A 329 -19.76 -4.29 -4.12
CA ILE A 329 -19.74 -5.10 -5.34
C ILE A 329 -20.97 -4.68 -6.16
N PRO A 330 -20.78 -4.05 -7.35
CA PRO A 330 -21.88 -3.64 -8.20
C PRO A 330 -22.82 -4.80 -8.55
N SER A 331 -24.13 -4.56 -8.55
CA SER A 331 -25.14 -5.58 -8.79
C SER A 331 -26.13 -5.22 -9.91
N THR A 332 -26.19 -3.93 -10.32
CA THR A 332 -27.02 -3.48 -11.45
C THR A 332 -26.15 -2.91 -12.56
N GLN A 333 -26.69 -2.82 -13.76
CA GLN A 333 -25.97 -2.27 -14.91
C GLN A 333 -25.51 -0.83 -14.67
N GLU A 334 -26.38 -0.01 -14.05
CA GLU A 334 -26.06 1.38 -13.73
C GLU A 334 -24.91 1.48 -12.72
N GLN A 335 -24.88 0.60 -11.70
CA GLN A 335 -23.79 0.53 -10.74
C GLN A 335 -22.47 0.12 -11.43
N PHE A 336 -22.48 -0.84 -12.35
CA PHE A 336 -21.29 -1.19 -13.13
C PHE A 336 -20.78 -0.01 -13.94
N ILE A 337 -21.64 0.67 -14.71
CA ILE A 337 -21.28 1.82 -15.54
C ILE A 337 -20.69 2.94 -14.67
N LEU A 338 -21.31 3.26 -13.53
CA LEU A 338 -20.80 4.25 -12.61
C LEU A 338 -19.44 3.84 -12.04
N THR A 339 -19.31 2.63 -11.51
CA THR A 339 -18.06 2.13 -10.91
C THR A 339 -16.91 2.11 -11.91
N GLU A 340 -17.14 1.71 -13.16
CA GLU A 340 -16.13 1.73 -14.22
C GLU A 340 -15.62 3.14 -14.50
N ARG A 341 -16.52 4.12 -14.53
CA ARG A 341 -16.14 5.51 -14.73
C ARG A 341 -15.37 6.09 -13.55
N LEU A 342 -15.76 5.75 -12.32
CA LEU A 342 -15.03 6.12 -11.10
C LEU A 342 -13.64 5.45 -11.09
N CYS A 343 -13.57 4.16 -11.40
CA CYS A 343 -12.34 3.37 -11.45
C CYS A 343 -11.31 3.97 -12.42
N LEU A 344 -11.76 4.37 -13.62
CA LEU A 344 -10.90 5.05 -14.59
C LEU A 344 -10.32 6.35 -14.03
N THR A 345 -11.16 7.16 -13.40
CA THR A 345 -10.72 8.46 -12.85
C THR A 345 -9.74 8.26 -11.71
N ALA A 346 -10.04 7.35 -10.79
CA ALA A 346 -9.16 7.03 -9.67
C ALA A 346 -7.80 6.51 -10.17
N GLY A 347 -7.80 5.59 -11.15
CA GLY A 347 -6.57 5.04 -11.71
C GLY A 347 -5.70 6.09 -12.40
N ILE A 348 -6.27 6.95 -13.26
CA ILE A 348 -5.52 8.04 -13.91
C ILE A 348 -4.97 9.02 -12.87
N THR A 349 -5.82 9.46 -11.93
CA THR A 349 -5.41 10.44 -10.92
C THR A 349 -4.31 9.87 -10.00
N SER A 350 -4.42 8.61 -9.59
CA SER A 350 -3.41 7.98 -8.74
C SER A 350 -2.06 7.85 -9.45
N VAL A 351 -2.05 7.48 -10.72
CA VAL A 351 -0.81 7.44 -11.54
C VAL A 351 -0.20 8.83 -11.69
N GLN A 352 -1.02 9.87 -11.95
CA GLN A 352 -0.56 11.25 -12.05
C GLN A 352 0.07 11.77 -10.75
N ARG A 353 -0.47 11.38 -9.60
CA ARG A 353 0.07 11.74 -8.27
C ARG A 353 1.30 10.92 -7.90
N HIS A 354 1.43 9.70 -8.41
CA HIS A 354 2.56 8.81 -8.16
C HIS A 354 3.79 9.15 -8.98
N ALA A 355 3.59 9.43 -10.27
CA ALA A 355 4.65 9.77 -11.22
C ALA A 355 5.26 11.14 -10.93
N GLY A 356 6.54 11.28 -11.26
CA GLY A 356 7.20 12.58 -11.32
C GLY A 356 6.85 13.35 -12.58
N ALA A 357 7.37 14.56 -12.68
CA ALA A 357 7.18 15.43 -13.82
C ALA A 357 8.44 16.20 -14.18
N LEU A 358 8.59 16.52 -15.47
CA LEU A 358 9.56 17.49 -15.95
C LEU A 358 9.06 18.90 -15.66
N ARG A 359 9.94 19.74 -15.17
CA ARG A 359 9.68 21.16 -14.94
C ARG A 359 10.75 22.03 -15.55
N TYR A 360 10.40 23.26 -15.88
CA TYR A 360 11.36 24.26 -16.35
C TYR A 360 11.62 25.29 -15.25
N ILE A 361 12.91 25.47 -14.96
CA ILE A 361 13.38 26.55 -14.10
C ILE A 361 14.16 27.57 -14.95
N TYR A 362 14.11 28.82 -14.55
CA TYR A 362 14.86 29.90 -15.18
C TYR A 362 16.02 30.31 -14.28
N THR A 363 17.23 30.16 -14.79
CA THR A 363 18.47 30.51 -14.11
C THR A 363 19.18 31.61 -14.87
N PRO A 364 20.22 32.26 -14.29
CA PRO A 364 21.05 33.22 -15.04
C PRO A 364 21.68 32.64 -16.31
N ARG A 365 21.77 31.30 -16.42
CA ARG A 365 22.29 30.57 -17.59
C ARG A 365 21.19 30.22 -18.61
N GLY A 366 19.97 30.68 -18.39
CA GLY A 366 18.80 30.39 -19.23
C GLY A 366 17.86 29.35 -18.64
N ARG A 367 16.93 28.87 -19.48
CA ARG A 367 15.96 27.82 -19.11
C ARG A 367 16.66 26.47 -18.95
N GLN A 368 16.45 25.84 -17.83
CA GLN A 368 16.90 24.47 -17.53
C GLN A 368 15.72 23.56 -17.27
N THR A 369 15.84 22.30 -17.67
CA THR A 369 14.85 21.26 -17.35
C THR A 369 15.33 20.52 -16.11
N ILE A 370 14.43 20.34 -15.16
CA ILE A 370 14.62 19.51 -13.97
C ILE A 370 13.54 18.45 -13.91
N ALA A 371 13.82 17.37 -13.18
CA ALA A 371 12.87 16.31 -12.89
C ALA A 371 12.55 16.29 -11.40
N GLU A 372 11.27 16.24 -11.06
CA GLU A 372 10.78 16.15 -9.67
C GLU A 372 9.88 14.92 -9.53
N GLY A 373 10.09 14.12 -8.48
CA GLY A 373 9.31 12.94 -8.18
C GLY A 373 9.82 11.66 -8.88
N LYS A 374 9.02 10.60 -8.85
CA LYS A 374 9.41 9.26 -9.31
C LYS A 374 9.50 9.18 -10.83
N ASP A 375 10.66 8.76 -11.32
CA ASP A 375 10.83 8.42 -12.74
C ASP A 375 10.26 7.01 -13.01
N LEU A 376 9.20 6.97 -13.82
CA LEU A 376 8.53 5.77 -14.29
C LEU A 376 8.75 5.51 -15.79
N THR A 377 9.58 6.31 -16.48
CA THR A 377 9.73 6.26 -17.95
C THR A 377 10.21 4.91 -18.47
N LYS A 378 10.85 4.10 -17.62
CA LYS A 378 11.35 2.75 -17.96
C LYS A 378 10.37 1.62 -17.67
N LEU A 379 9.17 1.90 -17.16
CA LEU A 379 8.17 0.85 -16.93
C LEU A 379 7.88 0.10 -18.22
N LYS A 380 7.93 -1.23 -18.14
CA LYS A 380 7.58 -2.16 -19.20
C LYS A 380 6.22 -2.79 -19.00
N TYR A 381 5.80 -2.89 -17.73
CA TYR A 381 4.58 -3.56 -17.33
C TYR A 381 3.75 -2.71 -16.40
N LEU A 382 2.43 -2.73 -16.63
CA LEU A 382 1.44 -2.20 -15.71
C LEU A 382 0.51 -3.33 -15.30
N VAL A 383 0.48 -3.64 -14.00
CA VAL A 383 -0.27 -4.76 -13.42
C VAL A 383 -1.53 -4.22 -12.76
N ALA A 384 -2.66 -4.83 -13.06
CA ALA A 384 -3.95 -4.55 -12.45
C ALA A 384 -4.25 -5.54 -11.33
N THR A 385 -4.55 -5.05 -10.13
CA THR A 385 -5.10 -5.82 -9.02
C THR A 385 -6.17 -5.00 -8.29
N GLY A 386 -6.72 -5.53 -7.20
CA GLY A 386 -7.86 -4.93 -6.51
C GLY A 386 -9.20 -5.31 -7.12
N GLY A 387 -10.25 -5.28 -6.28
CA GLY A 387 -11.57 -5.77 -6.66
C GLY A 387 -12.15 -5.12 -7.92
N ALA A 388 -11.91 -3.82 -8.13
CA ALA A 388 -12.40 -3.12 -9.31
C ALA A 388 -11.67 -3.59 -10.60
N LEU A 389 -10.34 -3.59 -10.60
CA LEU A 389 -9.56 -3.93 -11.81
C LEU A 389 -9.52 -5.43 -12.12
N THR A 390 -9.93 -6.29 -11.19
CA THR A 390 -10.02 -7.74 -11.41
C THR A 390 -11.41 -8.21 -11.81
N ARG A 391 -12.48 -7.50 -11.43
CA ARG A 391 -13.87 -7.96 -11.54
C ARG A 391 -14.73 -7.15 -12.53
N LEU A 392 -14.40 -5.87 -12.82
CA LEU A 392 -15.21 -5.06 -13.73
C LEU A 392 -15.17 -5.59 -15.17
N PRO A 393 -16.31 -5.57 -15.87
CA PRO A 393 -16.41 -6.07 -17.25
C PRO A 393 -15.44 -5.42 -18.24
N HIS A 394 -15.32 -4.07 -18.19
CA HIS A 394 -14.47 -3.31 -19.12
C HIS A 394 -13.09 -2.97 -18.55
N ARG A 395 -12.61 -3.73 -17.57
CA ARG A 395 -11.29 -3.51 -16.91
C ARG A 395 -10.12 -3.37 -17.88
N LYS A 396 -10.14 -4.07 -19.01
CA LYS A 396 -9.07 -4.00 -20.02
C LYS A 396 -9.02 -2.64 -20.71
N GLU A 397 -10.17 -2.06 -21.01
CA GLU A 397 -10.27 -0.71 -21.58
C GLU A 397 -9.83 0.35 -20.54
N ILE A 398 -10.29 0.20 -19.30
CA ILE A 398 -9.90 1.07 -18.18
C ILE A 398 -8.37 1.08 -18.04
N MET A 399 -7.74 -0.10 -17.96
CA MET A 399 -6.28 -0.22 -17.82
C MET A 399 -5.53 0.38 -19.01
N ARG A 400 -6.00 0.20 -20.24
CA ARG A 400 -5.40 0.81 -21.42
C ARG A 400 -5.42 2.33 -21.31
N ARG A 401 -6.55 2.93 -20.93
CA ARG A 401 -6.65 4.38 -20.75
C ARG A 401 -5.80 4.92 -19.61
N ILE A 402 -5.61 4.15 -18.54
CA ILE A 402 -4.68 4.49 -17.46
C ILE A 402 -3.24 4.43 -17.97
N ALA A 403 -2.88 3.39 -18.72
CA ALA A 403 -1.54 3.24 -19.30
C ALA A 403 -1.20 4.38 -20.28
N ASP A 404 -2.19 4.87 -20.99
CA ASP A 404 -2.03 5.89 -22.04
C ASP A 404 -2.20 7.34 -21.54
N CYS A 405 -2.28 7.57 -20.21
CA CYS A 405 -2.64 8.89 -19.65
C CYS A 405 -1.58 10.00 -19.78
N ASN A 406 -0.36 9.68 -20.27
CA ASN A 406 0.72 10.67 -20.48
C ASN A 406 0.65 11.33 -21.88
N GLU A 407 -0.43 11.99 -22.19
CA GLU A 407 -0.63 12.67 -23.49
C GLU A 407 0.31 13.88 -23.67
N SER A 408 0.58 14.63 -22.60
CA SER A 408 1.41 15.84 -22.64
C SER A 408 2.90 15.57 -22.79
N GLY A 409 3.37 14.35 -22.45
CA GLY A 409 4.77 13.97 -22.41
C GLY A 409 5.60 14.66 -21.32
N MET A 410 4.97 15.43 -20.42
CA MET A 410 5.64 16.11 -19.31
C MET A 410 5.71 15.26 -18.03
N MET A 411 4.89 14.25 -17.92
CA MET A 411 4.91 13.30 -16.82
C MET A 411 6.07 12.30 -17.02
N LEU A 412 6.78 11.97 -15.95
CA LEU A 412 7.83 10.94 -15.95
C LEU A 412 7.20 9.54 -15.97
N TYR A 413 6.49 9.26 -17.04
CA TYR A 413 5.70 8.04 -17.26
C TYR A 413 5.79 7.64 -18.73
N PRO A 414 5.67 6.35 -19.09
CA PRO A 414 5.76 5.91 -20.48
C PRO A 414 4.79 6.65 -21.39
N LYS A 415 5.17 6.76 -22.66
CA LYS A 415 4.26 7.25 -23.70
C LYS A 415 3.16 6.23 -23.97
N PRO A 416 2.02 6.65 -24.56
CA PRO A 416 0.95 5.73 -24.93
C PRO A 416 1.42 4.52 -25.73
N SER A 417 0.79 3.39 -25.50
CA SER A 417 1.01 2.10 -26.20
C SER A 417 2.39 1.46 -26.02
N VAL A 418 3.15 1.84 -24.99
CA VAL A 418 4.48 1.28 -24.73
C VAL A 418 4.45 0.10 -23.75
N MET A 419 3.55 0.15 -22.76
CA MET A 419 3.51 -0.83 -21.67
C MET A 419 2.71 -2.07 -22.02
N ASN A 420 3.16 -3.21 -21.50
CA ASN A 420 2.39 -4.44 -21.45
C ASN A 420 1.45 -4.40 -20.23
N LEU A 421 0.19 -4.77 -20.45
CA LEU A 421 -0.83 -4.78 -19.41
C LEU A 421 -1.03 -6.20 -18.90
N LEU A 422 -0.86 -6.39 -17.59
CA LEU A 422 -1.07 -7.67 -16.90
C LEU A 422 -2.24 -7.54 -15.93
N TYR A 423 -2.93 -8.65 -15.71
CA TYR A 423 -4.14 -8.68 -14.88
C TYR A 423 -4.01 -9.82 -13.87
N ASP A 424 -4.16 -9.50 -12.60
CA ASP A 424 -4.27 -10.50 -11.52
C ASP A 424 -5.64 -11.19 -11.61
N ASN A 425 -5.73 -12.17 -12.53
CA ASN A 425 -7.01 -12.80 -12.91
C ASN A 425 -7.66 -13.56 -11.75
N ASP A 426 -6.85 -14.11 -10.85
CA ASP A 426 -7.31 -14.85 -9.68
C ASP A 426 -7.52 -13.96 -8.45
N TYR A 427 -7.11 -12.68 -8.53
CA TYR A 427 -7.16 -11.72 -7.44
C TYR A 427 -6.46 -12.23 -6.17
N ILE A 428 -5.21 -12.65 -6.32
CA ILE A 428 -4.40 -13.27 -5.26
C ILE A 428 -3.08 -12.54 -4.98
N MET A 429 -2.82 -11.40 -5.60
CA MET A 429 -1.52 -10.73 -5.52
C MET A 429 -1.13 -10.38 -4.07
N ALA A 430 -2.07 -9.92 -3.24
CA ALA A 430 -1.80 -9.66 -1.82
C ALA A 430 -1.49 -10.97 -1.06
N SER A 431 -2.24 -12.05 -1.33
CA SER A 431 -1.97 -13.37 -0.75
C SER A 431 -0.59 -13.89 -1.11
N LEU A 432 -0.17 -13.70 -2.37
CA LEU A 432 1.16 -14.13 -2.82
C LEU A 432 2.28 -13.33 -2.17
N GLY A 433 2.05 -12.07 -1.82
CA GLY A 433 3.01 -11.24 -1.10
C GLY A 433 3.30 -11.74 0.31
N VAL A 434 2.28 -12.18 1.05
CA VAL A 434 2.53 -12.80 2.37
C VAL A 434 3.12 -14.20 2.23
N LEU A 435 2.65 -14.97 1.25
CA LEU A 435 3.16 -16.30 0.94
C LEU A 435 4.66 -16.28 0.59
N SER A 436 5.09 -15.27 -0.17
CA SER A 436 6.49 -15.13 -0.62
C SER A 436 7.51 -15.01 0.50
N LYS A 437 7.08 -14.61 1.72
CA LYS A 437 7.97 -14.56 2.89
C LYS A 437 8.51 -15.93 3.30
N ARG A 438 7.78 -16.98 2.99
CA ARG A 438 8.16 -18.35 3.31
C ARG A 438 8.39 -19.21 2.07
N TYR A 439 7.63 -18.97 1.00
CA TYR A 439 7.60 -19.78 -0.21
C TYR A 439 7.75 -18.88 -1.45
N PRO A 440 8.91 -18.20 -1.65
CA PRO A 440 9.07 -17.22 -2.72
C PRO A 440 8.94 -17.81 -4.13
N GLU A 441 9.44 -19.03 -4.35
CA GLU A 441 9.38 -19.69 -5.66
C GLU A 441 7.94 -20.07 -6.02
N ALA A 442 7.22 -20.71 -5.10
CA ALA A 442 5.81 -21.04 -5.30
C ALA A 442 4.94 -19.79 -5.50
N ALA A 443 5.19 -18.73 -4.73
CA ALA A 443 4.49 -17.46 -4.88
C ALA A 443 4.74 -16.84 -6.26
N LEU A 444 5.96 -16.89 -6.78
CA LEU A 444 6.28 -16.40 -8.12
C LEU A 444 5.58 -17.22 -9.21
N ASP A 445 5.59 -18.55 -9.10
CA ASP A 445 4.94 -19.41 -10.10
C ASP A 445 3.41 -19.22 -10.11
N LEU A 446 2.79 -19.12 -8.94
CA LEU A 446 1.37 -18.79 -8.83
C LEU A 446 1.05 -17.40 -9.40
N MET A 447 1.94 -16.42 -9.19
CA MET A 447 1.80 -15.08 -9.76
C MET A 447 1.86 -15.11 -11.29
N LYS A 448 2.82 -15.87 -11.85
CA LYS A 448 2.93 -16.07 -13.31
C LYS A 448 1.65 -16.70 -13.86
N GLN A 449 1.10 -17.71 -13.19
CA GLN A 449 -0.17 -18.34 -13.60
C GLN A 449 -1.32 -17.33 -13.58
N SER A 450 -1.53 -16.58 -12.48
CA SER A 450 -2.60 -15.59 -12.38
C SER A 450 -2.46 -14.47 -13.42
N LEU A 451 -1.24 -14.01 -13.69
CA LEU A 451 -0.96 -12.97 -14.67
C LEU A 451 -0.95 -13.48 -16.13
N GLY A 452 -0.97 -14.79 -16.36
CA GLY A 452 -0.91 -15.41 -17.69
C GLY A 452 0.43 -15.19 -18.40
N ILE A 453 1.54 -15.15 -17.66
CA ILE A 453 2.91 -15.04 -18.19
C ILE A 453 3.67 -16.35 -18.00
N GLN A 454 4.61 -16.63 -18.94
CA GLN A 454 5.43 -17.86 -18.93
C GLN A 454 6.76 -17.60 -18.24
#